data_0ca08cfabfa1ef87ce6e28cfc4509f8f
#
_entry.id   0ca08cfabfa1ef87ce6e28cfc4509f8f
#
_cell.length_a   1.000
_cell.length_b   1.000
_cell.length_c   1.000
_cell.angle_alpha   90.00
_cell.angle_beta   90.00
_cell.angle_gamma   90.00
#
_symmetry.space_group_name_H-M   'P 1'
#
loop_
_entity.id
_entity.type
_entity.pdbx_description
1 polymer ?
#
loop_
_entity_poly.entity_id
_entity_poly.type
_entity_poly.pdbx_seq_one_letter_code
_entity_poly.pdbx_strand_id
1 'polypeptide(L)'
;MEEKKDRRIIRTKKLIVDALISILKEKSVENITVSELAKKADITRATFYQYYKNPVEMLEALQNEITYDVEKIVLETEGGDAYGFFSRLFNYFYNNPQKGKLLSFPINNISGQEKIGNNLHEKYMLRWKDEFQDKSLKQFEYYRYYIIFGCISVLENWVQKGMQETPEEMAETAVSFLPKEKIYLKK
;
A
#
# COMPACT_ATOMS: atom_id res chain seq x y z
N MET A 1 -19.20 -5.97 27.87
CA MET A 1 -20.00 -5.04 27.01
C MET A 1 -19.10 -4.34 25.98
N GLU A 2 -17.89 -3.98 26.30
CA GLU A 2 -16.89 -3.34 25.44
C GLU A 2 -16.49 -4.21 24.23
N GLU A 3 -16.17 -5.47 24.45
CA GLU A 3 -15.78 -6.44 23.40
C GLU A 3 -16.86 -6.64 22.30
N LYS A 4 -18.14 -6.59 22.65
CA LYS A 4 -19.25 -6.65 21.67
C LYS A 4 -19.35 -5.37 20.84
N LYS A 5 -19.04 -4.21 21.44
CA LYS A 5 -19.02 -2.91 20.74
C LYS A 5 -17.90 -2.88 19.72
N ASP A 6 -16.72 -3.35 20.08
CA ASP A 6 -15.55 -3.41 19.19
C ASP A 6 -15.78 -4.32 17.99
N ARG A 7 -16.34 -5.51 18.19
CA ARG A 7 -16.69 -6.43 17.10
C ARG A 7 -17.69 -5.84 16.11
N ARG A 8 -18.68 -5.09 16.61
CA ARG A 8 -19.65 -4.40 15.76
C ARG A 8 -19.00 -3.29 14.92
N ILE A 9 -18.13 -2.51 15.51
CA ILE A 9 -17.37 -1.45 14.82
C ILE A 9 -16.53 -2.06 13.71
N ILE A 10 -15.73 -3.09 14.00
CA ILE A 10 -14.88 -3.79 13.03
C ILE A 10 -15.73 -4.35 11.87
N ARG A 11 -16.85 -4.99 12.18
CA ARG A 11 -17.76 -5.52 11.15
C ARG A 11 -18.33 -4.41 10.28
N THR A 12 -18.78 -3.31 10.88
CA THR A 12 -19.34 -2.17 10.12
C THR A 12 -18.30 -1.53 9.23
N LYS A 13 -17.09 -1.28 9.73
CA LYS A 13 -15.98 -0.76 8.92
C LYS A 13 -15.67 -1.68 7.73
N LYS A 14 -15.64 -2.99 7.94
CA LYS A 14 -15.42 -3.97 6.87
C LYS A 14 -16.49 -3.88 5.78
N LEU A 15 -17.78 -3.82 6.16
CA LEU A 15 -18.89 -3.69 5.22
C LEU A 15 -18.76 -2.40 4.37
N ILE A 16 -18.38 -1.29 5.00
CA ILE A 16 -18.18 -0.01 4.30
C ILE A 16 -17.01 -0.11 3.31
N VAL A 17 -15.90 -0.72 3.71
CA VAL A 17 -14.71 -0.92 2.85
C VAL A 17 -15.04 -1.82 1.66
N ASP A 18 -15.72 -2.95 1.89
CA ASP A 18 -16.10 -3.89 0.81
C ASP A 18 -17.06 -3.21 -0.19
N ALA A 19 -18.00 -2.40 0.30
CA ALA A 19 -18.89 -1.61 -0.53
C ALA A 19 -18.12 -0.56 -1.37
N LEU A 20 -17.18 0.16 -0.77
CA LEU A 20 -16.34 1.13 -1.47
C LEU A 20 -15.55 0.47 -2.59
N ILE A 21 -14.82 -0.62 -2.31
CA ILE A 21 -14.05 -1.38 -3.32
C ILE A 21 -14.95 -1.85 -4.46
N SER A 22 -16.17 -2.29 -4.15
CA SER A 22 -17.12 -2.74 -5.18
C SER A 22 -17.53 -1.61 -6.13
N ILE A 23 -17.80 -0.41 -5.60
CA ILE A 23 -18.24 0.74 -6.41
C ILE A 23 -17.06 1.35 -7.18
N LEU A 24 -15.86 1.38 -6.59
CA LEU A 24 -14.64 1.89 -7.23
C LEU A 24 -14.23 1.13 -8.51
N LYS A 25 -14.72 -0.09 -8.70
CA LYS A 25 -14.53 -0.84 -9.95
C LYS A 25 -15.35 -0.27 -11.12
N GLU A 26 -16.38 0.51 -10.83
CA GLU A 26 -17.33 1.02 -11.81
C GLU A 26 -17.13 2.50 -12.08
N LYS A 27 -16.66 3.26 -11.10
CA LYS A 27 -16.47 4.72 -11.19
C LYS A 27 -15.45 5.25 -10.18
N SER A 28 -14.92 6.45 -10.46
CA SER A 28 -13.98 7.13 -9.58
C SER A 28 -14.61 7.56 -8.25
N VAL A 29 -13.79 7.70 -7.22
CA VAL A 29 -14.24 8.01 -5.85
C VAL A 29 -14.97 9.35 -5.75
N GLU A 30 -14.59 10.33 -6.56
CA GLU A 30 -15.21 11.66 -6.61
C GLU A 30 -16.68 11.60 -7.04
N ASN A 31 -17.07 10.56 -7.79
CA ASN A 31 -18.43 10.33 -8.28
C ASN A 31 -19.26 9.40 -7.37
N ILE A 32 -18.72 8.97 -6.24
CA ILE A 32 -19.43 8.10 -5.27
C ILE A 32 -20.17 8.99 -4.27
N THR A 33 -21.46 8.71 -4.07
CA THR A 33 -22.26 9.39 -3.05
C THR A 33 -22.32 8.57 -1.74
N VAL A 34 -22.47 9.26 -0.60
CA VAL A 34 -22.68 8.60 0.69
C VAL A 34 -23.95 7.73 0.70
N SER A 35 -25.00 8.18 0.00
CA SER A 35 -26.27 7.41 -0.09
C SER A 35 -26.08 6.07 -0.80
N GLU A 36 -25.33 6.06 -1.88
CA GLU A 36 -25.01 4.86 -2.66
C GLU A 36 -24.14 3.89 -1.85
N LEU A 37 -23.09 4.44 -1.24
CA LEU A 37 -22.16 3.66 -0.41
C LEU A 37 -22.89 3.04 0.81
N ALA A 38 -23.70 3.82 1.50
CA ALA A 38 -24.49 3.34 2.64
C ALA A 38 -25.47 2.26 2.23
N LYS A 39 -26.17 2.44 1.10
CA LYS A 39 -27.07 1.40 0.54
C LYS A 39 -26.33 0.11 0.19
N LYS A 40 -25.16 0.23 -0.45
CA LYS A 40 -24.35 -0.94 -0.84
C LYS A 40 -23.78 -1.68 0.37
N ALA A 41 -23.43 -0.94 1.45
CA ALA A 41 -22.92 -1.49 2.70
C ALA A 41 -24.01 -2.00 3.65
N ASP A 42 -25.29 -1.85 3.29
CA ASP A 42 -26.45 -2.16 4.14
C ASP A 42 -26.40 -1.46 5.51
N ILE A 43 -26.12 -0.16 5.50
CA ILE A 43 -26.08 0.70 6.68
C ILE A 43 -26.87 2.00 6.44
N THR A 44 -27.11 2.75 7.51
CA THR A 44 -27.68 4.09 7.40
C THR A 44 -26.59 5.12 7.06
N ARG A 45 -26.98 6.24 6.42
CA ARG A 45 -26.09 7.39 6.22
C ARG A 45 -25.52 7.92 7.54
N ALA A 46 -26.33 7.94 8.60
CA ALA A 46 -25.90 8.34 9.94
C ALA A 46 -24.76 7.43 10.46
N THR A 47 -24.86 6.12 10.20
CA THR A 47 -23.79 5.17 10.54
C THR A 47 -22.51 5.45 9.76
N PHE A 48 -22.60 5.77 8.47
CA PHE A 48 -21.42 6.15 7.67
C PHE A 48 -20.73 7.38 8.26
N TYR A 49 -21.49 8.44 8.57
CA TYR A 49 -20.94 9.69 9.10
C TYR A 49 -20.31 9.56 10.50
N GLN A 50 -20.53 8.46 11.21
CA GLN A 50 -19.78 8.15 12.44
C GLN A 50 -18.31 7.82 12.19
N TYR A 51 -17.95 7.44 10.95
CA TYR A 51 -16.60 6.99 10.61
C TYR A 51 -15.89 7.91 9.62
N TYR A 52 -16.61 8.46 8.64
CA TYR A 52 -16.04 9.23 7.52
C TYR A 52 -16.97 10.38 7.12
N LYS A 53 -16.42 11.48 6.63
CA LYS A 53 -17.22 12.64 6.17
C LYS A 53 -17.78 12.43 4.76
N ASN A 54 -16.99 11.80 3.88
CA ASN A 54 -17.35 11.52 2.49
C ASN A 54 -16.51 10.36 1.94
N PRO A 55 -16.85 9.80 0.75
CA PRO A 55 -16.09 8.69 0.17
C PRO A 55 -14.64 9.00 -0.18
N VAL A 56 -14.33 10.23 -0.61
CA VAL A 56 -12.96 10.66 -0.93
C VAL A 56 -12.10 10.64 0.33
N GLU A 57 -12.55 11.29 1.40
CA GLU A 57 -11.86 11.29 2.70
C GLU A 57 -11.69 9.86 3.26
N MET A 58 -12.70 9.00 3.06
CA MET A 58 -12.62 7.61 3.45
C MET A 58 -11.49 6.88 2.72
N LEU A 59 -11.42 6.98 1.39
CA LEU A 59 -10.37 6.34 0.59
C LEU A 59 -9.00 6.89 0.98
N GLU A 60 -8.89 8.20 1.16
CA GLU A 60 -7.65 8.86 1.58
C GLU A 60 -7.17 8.36 2.96
N ALA A 61 -8.08 8.27 3.94
CA ALA A 61 -7.76 7.77 5.27
C ALA A 61 -7.26 6.32 5.24
N LEU A 62 -7.91 5.46 4.43
CA LEU A 62 -7.51 4.06 4.26
C LEU A 62 -6.14 3.94 3.56
N GLN A 63 -5.87 4.74 2.54
CA GLN A 63 -4.56 4.76 1.87
C GLN A 63 -3.45 5.31 2.79
N ASN A 64 -3.74 6.30 3.62
CA ASN A 64 -2.79 6.81 4.62
C ASN A 64 -2.47 5.75 5.68
N GLU A 65 -3.46 4.98 6.14
CA GLU A 65 -3.24 3.85 7.05
C GLU A 65 -2.30 2.81 6.43
N ILE A 66 -2.52 2.45 5.16
CA ILE A 66 -1.65 1.50 4.45
C ILE A 66 -0.22 2.06 4.31
N THR A 67 -0.09 3.33 3.97
CA THR A 67 1.22 4.00 3.86
C THR A 67 1.97 3.92 5.19
N TYR A 68 1.30 4.21 6.30
CA TYR A 68 1.88 4.12 7.64
C TYR A 68 2.33 2.69 7.98
N ASP A 69 1.50 1.68 7.68
CA ASP A 69 1.84 0.28 7.93
C ASP A 69 3.06 -0.17 7.10
N VAL A 70 3.14 0.25 5.83
CA VAL A 70 4.30 -0.04 4.96
C VAL A 70 5.57 0.66 5.48
N GLU A 71 5.46 1.92 5.90
CA GLU A 71 6.58 2.64 6.53
C GLU A 71 7.10 1.92 7.77
N LYS A 72 6.20 1.41 8.60
CA LYS A 72 6.56 0.64 9.78
C LYS A 72 7.34 -0.63 9.41
N ILE A 73 6.91 -1.36 8.38
CA ILE A 73 7.63 -2.53 7.86
C ILE A 73 9.06 -2.13 7.43
N VAL A 74 9.21 -1.01 6.72
CA VAL A 74 10.53 -0.51 6.30
C VAL A 74 11.42 -0.19 7.51
N LEU A 75 10.87 0.46 8.53
CA LEU A 75 11.62 0.86 9.73
C LEU A 75 12.03 -0.32 10.60
N GLU A 76 11.17 -1.34 10.71
CA GLU A 76 11.40 -2.53 11.51
C GLU A 76 12.30 -3.56 10.83
N THR A 77 12.60 -3.37 9.54
CA THR A 77 13.52 -4.25 8.82
C THR A 77 14.95 -3.76 9.02
N GLU A 78 15.83 -4.64 9.47
CA GLU A 78 17.26 -4.35 9.58
C GLU A 78 17.87 -4.01 8.22
N GLY A 79 18.82 -3.07 8.21
CA GLY A 79 19.49 -2.65 6.98
C GLY A 79 20.17 -3.83 6.28
N GLY A 80 19.83 -4.03 4.99
CA GLY A 80 20.37 -5.12 4.17
C GLY A 80 19.57 -6.43 4.17
N ASP A 81 18.56 -6.59 5.02
CA ASP A 81 17.66 -7.77 4.99
C ASP A 81 16.53 -7.58 3.97
N ALA A 82 16.88 -7.70 2.69
CA ALA A 82 15.90 -7.58 1.62
C ALA A 82 14.82 -8.68 1.67
N TYR A 83 15.20 -9.92 1.98
CA TYR A 83 14.23 -11.00 2.09
C TYR A 83 13.25 -10.77 3.24
N GLY A 84 13.73 -10.41 4.41
CA GLY A 84 12.87 -10.10 5.55
C GLY A 84 11.92 -8.94 5.27
N PHE A 85 12.37 -7.91 4.55
CA PHE A 85 11.51 -6.81 4.11
C PHE A 85 10.38 -7.31 3.19
N PHE A 86 10.71 -8.01 2.11
CA PHE A 86 9.71 -8.48 1.16
C PHE A 86 8.78 -9.52 1.76
N SER A 87 9.29 -10.44 2.58
CA SER A 87 8.46 -11.42 3.30
C SER A 87 7.41 -10.74 4.17
N ARG A 88 7.79 -9.73 4.97
CA ARG A 88 6.84 -8.96 5.78
C ARG A 88 5.85 -8.18 4.94
N LEU A 89 6.30 -7.56 3.85
CA LEU A 89 5.45 -6.78 2.95
C LEU A 89 4.39 -7.66 2.26
N PHE A 90 4.79 -8.79 1.67
CA PHE A 90 3.86 -9.70 1.01
C PHE A 90 2.91 -10.37 2.00
N ASN A 91 3.40 -10.79 3.18
CA ASN A 91 2.54 -11.31 4.26
C ASN A 91 1.52 -10.26 4.74
N TYR A 92 1.91 -8.99 4.85
CA TYR A 92 0.98 -7.92 5.21
C TYR A 92 -0.20 -7.82 4.22
N PHE A 93 0.08 -7.79 2.92
CA PHE A 93 -0.98 -7.68 1.92
C PHE A 93 -1.77 -8.99 1.74
N TYR A 94 -1.13 -10.14 1.90
CA TYR A 94 -1.81 -11.44 1.89
C TYR A 94 -2.86 -11.55 3.00
N ASN A 95 -2.51 -11.10 4.19
CA ASN A 95 -3.42 -11.06 5.33
C ASN A 95 -4.45 -9.91 5.25
N ASN A 96 -4.23 -8.91 4.39
CA ASN A 96 -5.08 -7.73 4.23
C ASN A 96 -5.42 -7.47 2.74
N PRO A 97 -6.11 -8.40 2.05
CA PRO A 97 -6.31 -8.32 0.59
C PRO A 97 -7.10 -7.07 0.14
N GLN A 98 -7.99 -6.54 0.97
CA GLN A 98 -8.70 -5.30 0.66
C GLN A 98 -7.75 -4.09 0.62
N LYS A 99 -6.72 -4.05 1.48
CA LYS A 99 -5.74 -2.96 1.50
C LYS A 99 -4.94 -2.89 0.19
N GLY A 100 -4.52 -4.04 -0.34
CA GLY A 100 -3.86 -4.09 -1.65
C GLY A 100 -4.74 -3.55 -2.78
N LYS A 101 -6.02 -3.91 -2.81
CA LYS A 101 -6.98 -3.41 -3.81
C LYS A 101 -7.21 -1.90 -3.70
N LEU A 102 -7.25 -1.35 -2.49
CA LEU A 102 -7.47 0.09 -2.27
C LEU A 102 -6.33 0.95 -2.82
N LEU A 103 -5.11 0.43 -2.88
CA LEU A 103 -3.97 1.15 -3.43
C LEU A 103 -4.08 1.41 -4.94
N SER A 104 -4.77 0.55 -5.68
CA SER A 104 -4.94 0.68 -7.13
C SER A 104 -5.90 1.81 -7.53
N PHE A 105 -6.71 2.34 -6.60
CA PHE A 105 -7.69 3.37 -6.91
C PHE A 105 -7.10 4.77 -6.72
N PRO A 106 -7.15 5.64 -7.75
CA PRO A 106 -6.62 6.99 -7.65
C PRO A 106 -7.56 7.94 -6.89
N ILE A 107 -6.95 8.95 -6.28
CA ILE A 107 -7.61 10.16 -5.79
C ILE A 107 -6.96 11.33 -6.53
N ASN A 108 -7.73 12.16 -7.22
CA ASN A 108 -7.21 13.26 -8.05
C ASN A 108 -6.10 12.80 -9.03
N ASN A 109 -6.30 11.65 -9.68
CA ASN A 109 -5.37 11.00 -10.61
C ASN A 109 -4.04 10.49 -9.99
N ILE A 110 -3.90 10.49 -8.68
CA ILE A 110 -2.72 9.92 -7.97
C ILE A 110 -3.15 8.61 -7.32
N SER A 111 -2.53 7.50 -7.70
CA SER A 111 -2.80 6.19 -7.08
C SER A 111 -2.23 6.11 -5.66
N GLY A 112 -2.79 5.22 -4.84
CA GLY A 112 -2.23 4.95 -3.51
C GLY A 112 -0.81 4.38 -3.57
N GLN A 113 -0.48 3.60 -4.62
CA GLN A 113 0.87 3.09 -4.86
C GLN A 113 1.86 4.23 -5.15
N GLU A 114 1.48 5.17 -5.99
CA GLU A 114 2.31 6.34 -6.30
C GLU A 114 2.55 7.20 -5.06
N LYS A 115 1.53 7.36 -4.21
CA LYS A 115 1.64 8.06 -2.93
C LYS A 115 2.63 7.37 -1.99
N ILE A 116 2.57 6.04 -1.85
CA ILE A 116 3.55 5.27 -1.06
C ILE A 116 4.95 5.40 -1.66
N GLY A 117 5.08 5.23 -2.98
CA GLY A 117 6.36 5.34 -3.67
C GLY A 117 7.04 6.69 -3.44
N ASN A 118 6.30 7.78 -3.60
CA ASN A 118 6.80 9.13 -3.37
C ASN A 118 7.20 9.35 -1.90
N ASN A 119 6.36 8.89 -0.96
CA ASN A 119 6.66 9.01 0.47
C ASN A 119 7.93 8.24 0.86
N LEU A 120 8.07 6.99 0.42
CA LEU A 120 9.28 6.20 0.65
C LEU A 120 10.50 6.84 -0.02
N HIS A 121 10.32 7.40 -1.24
CA HIS A 121 11.37 8.12 -1.92
C HIS A 121 11.88 9.31 -1.10
N GLU A 122 11.03 10.16 -0.60
CA GLU A 122 11.41 11.37 0.16
C GLU A 122 12.06 11.03 1.51
N LYS A 123 11.43 10.15 2.29
CA LYS A 123 11.88 9.85 3.67
C LYS A 123 13.18 9.06 3.74
N TYR A 124 13.39 8.14 2.80
CA TYR A 124 14.55 7.23 2.86
C TYR A 124 15.69 7.63 1.93
N MET A 125 15.55 8.75 1.21
CA MET A 125 16.60 9.28 0.35
C MET A 125 17.94 9.48 1.08
N LEU A 126 17.91 10.07 2.25
CA LEU A 126 19.12 10.39 3.02
C LEU A 126 19.78 9.13 3.60
N ARG A 127 18.98 8.17 4.10
CA ARG A 127 19.50 6.94 4.71
C ARG A 127 20.24 6.05 3.71
N TRP A 128 19.75 5.95 2.48
CA TRP A 128 20.37 5.14 1.45
C TRP A 128 21.55 5.85 0.75
N LYS A 129 21.66 7.17 0.89
CA LYS A 129 22.75 7.95 0.33
C LYS A 129 24.09 7.59 0.97
N ASP A 130 24.10 7.30 2.26
CA ASP A 130 25.31 6.93 3.01
C ASP A 130 25.83 5.53 2.62
N GLU A 131 24.92 4.64 2.16
CA GLU A 131 25.28 3.30 1.67
C GLU A 131 25.87 3.33 0.24
N PHE A 132 25.73 4.45 -0.48
CA PHE A 132 26.12 4.61 -1.89
C PHE A 132 27.19 5.69 -2.07
N GLN A 133 28.28 5.62 -1.33
CA GLN A 133 29.30 6.67 -1.20
C GLN A 133 29.96 7.20 -2.48
N ASP A 134 29.74 6.63 -3.68
CA ASP A 134 30.58 6.92 -4.86
C ASP A 134 29.83 7.15 -6.19
N LYS A 135 28.50 7.46 -6.18
CA LYS A 135 27.74 7.66 -7.42
C LYS A 135 27.29 9.09 -7.60
N SER A 136 27.16 9.50 -8.87
CA SER A 136 26.49 10.76 -9.14
C SER A 136 25.08 10.70 -8.51
N LEU A 137 24.73 11.70 -7.73
CA LEU A 137 23.40 11.82 -7.05
C LEU A 137 22.25 11.53 -8.01
N LYS A 138 22.40 11.90 -9.30
CA LYS A 138 21.40 11.71 -10.35
C LYS A 138 21.19 10.23 -10.72
N GLN A 139 22.25 9.43 -10.84
CA GLN A 139 22.13 8.00 -11.16
C GLN A 139 21.50 7.22 -10.00
N PHE A 140 21.83 7.61 -8.78
CA PHE A 140 21.24 7.04 -7.57
C PHE A 140 19.75 7.34 -7.47
N GLU A 141 19.31 8.54 -7.82
CA GLU A 141 17.90 8.93 -7.86
C GLU A 141 17.11 8.05 -8.82
N TYR A 142 17.55 7.88 -10.08
CA TYR A 142 16.88 7.01 -11.04
C TYR A 142 16.87 5.54 -10.62
N TYR A 143 17.96 5.04 -10.06
CA TYR A 143 18.04 3.67 -9.55
C TYR A 143 16.99 3.41 -8.47
N ARG A 144 16.82 4.32 -7.53
CA ARG A 144 15.83 4.23 -6.48
C ARG A 144 14.40 4.25 -7.00
N TYR A 145 14.10 5.15 -7.94
CA TYR A 145 12.81 5.14 -8.62
C TYR A 145 12.54 3.76 -9.25
N TYR A 146 13.50 3.24 -9.96
CA TYR A 146 13.40 1.92 -10.58
C TYR A 146 13.08 0.82 -9.55
N ILE A 147 13.80 0.76 -8.44
CA ILE A 147 13.59 -0.25 -7.41
C ILE A 147 12.23 -0.06 -6.71
N ILE A 148 11.92 1.14 -6.23
CA ILE A 148 10.67 1.39 -5.48
C ILE A 148 9.45 1.10 -6.36
N PHE A 149 9.38 1.69 -7.55
CA PHE A 149 8.22 1.53 -8.42
C PHE A 149 8.18 0.16 -9.08
N GLY A 150 9.32 -0.48 -9.33
CA GLY A 150 9.39 -1.88 -9.74
C GLY A 150 8.78 -2.82 -8.70
N CYS A 151 9.15 -2.68 -7.42
CA CYS A 151 8.57 -3.46 -6.32
C CYS A 151 7.07 -3.21 -6.16
N ILE A 152 6.63 -1.95 -6.26
CA ILE A 152 5.21 -1.59 -6.21
C ILE A 152 4.43 -2.27 -7.34
N SER A 153 4.96 -2.24 -8.57
CA SER A 153 4.33 -2.87 -9.74
C SER A 153 4.24 -4.40 -9.61
N VAL A 154 5.23 -5.05 -9.04
CA VAL A 154 5.21 -6.49 -8.75
C VAL A 154 4.11 -6.82 -7.73
N LEU A 155 4.04 -6.06 -6.64
CA LEU A 155 3.01 -6.21 -5.62
C LEU A 155 1.61 -5.99 -6.20
N GLU A 156 1.41 -4.94 -6.99
CA GLU A 156 0.14 -4.64 -7.63
C GLU A 156 -0.32 -5.78 -8.54
N ASN A 157 0.56 -6.25 -9.42
CA ASN A 157 0.26 -7.37 -10.32
C ASN A 157 -0.13 -8.64 -9.56
N TRP A 158 0.58 -8.95 -8.47
CA TRP A 158 0.26 -10.10 -7.62
C TRP A 158 -1.12 -9.96 -6.96
N VAL A 159 -1.46 -8.79 -6.41
CA VAL A 159 -2.78 -8.51 -5.82
C VAL A 159 -3.88 -8.60 -6.88
N GLN A 160 -3.67 -8.04 -8.09
CA GLN A 160 -4.64 -8.06 -9.18
C GLN A 160 -4.91 -9.47 -9.69
N LYS A 161 -3.90 -10.34 -9.71
CA LYS A 161 -4.01 -11.76 -10.07
C LYS A 161 -4.61 -12.64 -8.97
N GLY A 162 -4.97 -12.07 -7.83
CA GLY A 162 -5.62 -12.77 -6.72
C GLY A 162 -4.65 -13.48 -5.79
N MET A 163 -3.36 -13.06 -5.77
CA MET A 163 -2.33 -13.56 -4.83
C MET A 163 -2.20 -15.09 -4.90
N GLN A 164 -1.96 -15.63 -6.11
CA GLN A 164 -1.88 -17.07 -6.35
C GLN A 164 -0.62 -17.68 -5.76
N GLU A 165 0.50 -16.97 -5.83
CA GLU A 165 1.76 -17.34 -5.22
C GLU A 165 1.73 -17.06 -3.72
N THR A 166 2.49 -17.82 -2.93
CA THR A 166 2.65 -17.56 -1.48
C THR A 166 3.47 -16.29 -1.24
N PRO A 167 3.34 -15.65 -0.07
CA PRO A 167 4.17 -14.51 0.30
C PRO A 167 5.68 -14.82 0.25
N GLU A 168 6.06 -16.05 0.59
CA GLU A 168 7.44 -16.53 0.56
C GLU A 168 7.97 -16.62 -0.87
N GLU A 169 7.22 -17.22 -1.80
CA GLU A 169 7.56 -17.28 -3.22
C GLU A 169 7.69 -15.88 -3.83
N MET A 170 6.80 -14.96 -3.43
CA MET A 170 6.87 -13.57 -3.88
C MET A 170 8.07 -12.82 -3.30
N ALA A 171 8.44 -13.09 -2.05
CA ALA A 171 9.64 -12.51 -1.44
C ALA A 171 10.91 -12.99 -2.15
N GLU A 172 11.05 -14.29 -2.43
CA GLU A 172 12.15 -14.85 -3.20
C GLU A 172 12.24 -14.24 -4.61
N THR A 173 11.08 -14.12 -5.28
CA THR A 173 10.97 -13.50 -6.60
C THR A 173 11.45 -12.05 -6.57
N ALA A 174 10.96 -11.25 -5.62
CA ALA A 174 11.35 -9.84 -5.49
C ALA A 174 12.84 -9.67 -5.19
N VAL A 175 13.41 -10.50 -4.31
CA VAL A 175 14.84 -10.50 -4.02
C VAL A 175 15.66 -10.88 -5.25
N SER A 176 15.18 -11.79 -6.10
CA SER A 176 15.89 -12.19 -7.32
C SER A 176 16.08 -11.06 -8.33
N PHE A 177 15.22 -10.05 -8.29
CA PHE A 177 15.30 -8.86 -9.16
C PHE A 177 16.27 -7.80 -8.62
N LEU A 178 16.69 -7.92 -7.35
CA LEU A 178 17.68 -7.01 -6.82
C LEU A 178 19.09 -7.34 -7.38
N PRO A 179 19.95 -6.34 -7.56
CA PRO A 179 21.31 -6.59 -7.95
C PRO A 179 22.03 -7.50 -6.96
N LYS A 180 22.59 -8.61 -7.45
CA LYS A 180 23.33 -9.61 -6.64
C LYS A 180 24.65 -9.06 -6.08
N GLU A 181 25.19 -8.03 -6.70
CA GLU A 181 26.37 -7.33 -6.22
C GLU A 181 25.94 -6.00 -5.60
N LYS A 182 26.52 -5.65 -4.44
CA LYS A 182 26.55 -4.23 -4.04
C LYS A 182 27.07 -3.51 -5.26
N ILE A 183 26.24 -2.68 -5.91
CA ILE A 183 26.65 -2.01 -7.15
C ILE A 183 27.78 -1.05 -6.76
N TYR A 184 28.99 -1.58 -6.68
CA TYR A 184 30.19 -0.79 -6.72
C TYR A 184 30.35 -0.35 -8.17
N LEU A 185 29.87 0.84 -8.54
CA LEU A 185 30.32 1.42 -9.78
C LEU A 185 31.82 1.66 -9.60
N LYS A 186 32.62 0.83 -10.29
CA LYS A 186 34.06 1.06 -10.40
C LYS A 186 34.27 2.50 -10.84
N LYS A 187 35.28 3.16 -10.21
CA LYS A 187 35.77 4.49 -10.57
C LYS A 187 36.07 4.57 -12.04
#